data_e540cc350080203695005b5612afbf57
#
_entry.id   e540cc350080203695005b5612afbf57
#
_cell.length_a   1.000
_cell.length_b   1.000
_cell.length_c   1.000
_cell.angle_alpha   90.00
_cell.angle_beta   90.00
_cell.angle_gamma   90.00
#
_symmetry.space_group_name_H-M   'P 1'
#
loop_
_entity.id
_entity.type
_entity.pdbx_description
1 polymer ?
#
loop_
_entity_poly.entity_id
_entity_poly.type
_entity_poly.pdbx_seq_one_letter_code
_entity_poly.pdbx_strand_id
1 'polypeptide(L)'
;TDLPEQTPEYVKYFNVIDSFDTHAKIPQHYDKVDAAARANSHVGIISVGWDPGMFSLNRLYGNVILPEGSDYTFWGKGVSQGHSDALRRIEGVKNAKQYTIPVESALEAVRSGSNPEFTTREKHTRECFVVLEEGADAARVEQEIKTMPNYFADYDTTVHFISEEELLTKHNGIPHGGFVLRSGVTGWDKEHKHLVEYRLKLDSNPEFTSSVLAAYARAAHRLAEEGQSGCKTVFDIAPAYLSPKSGAELRASLL
;
A
#
# COMPACT_ATOMS: atom_id res chain seq x y z
N THR A 1 14.90 -1.34 -3.88
CA THR A 1 14.54 -2.78 -3.94
C THR A 1 15.03 -3.37 -5.24
N ASP A 2 15.45 -4.62 -5.21
CA ASP A 2 16.04 -5.32 -6.36
C ASP A 2 14.97 -6.02 -7.24
N LEU A 3 13.69 -5.90 -6.87
CA LEU A 3 12.57 -6.55 -7.57
C LEU A 3 12.49 -6.25 -9.08
N PRO A 4 12.74 -5.01 -9.56
CA PRO A 4 12.70 -4.71 -11.00
C PRO A 4 13.72 -5.51 -11.83
N GLU A 5 14.78 -6.00 -11.19
CA GLU A 5 15.81 -6.82 -11.83
C GLU A 5 15.61 -8.31 -11.51
N GLN A 6 15.27 -8.64 -10.28
CA GLN A 6 15.11 -10.01 -9.82
C GLN A 6 13.88 -10.70 -10.40
N THR A 7 12.71 -10.04 -10.42
CA THR A 7 11.47 -10.68 -10.88
C THR A 7 11.54 -11.13 -12.36
N PRO A 8 12.01 -10.27 -13.31
CA PRO A 8 12.19 -10.71 -14.70
C PRO A 8 13.25 -11.81 -14.86
N GLU A 9 14.25 -11.87 -13.98
CA GLU A 9 15.26 -12.94 -14.01
C GLU A 9 14.71 -14.25 -13.49
N TYR A 10 14.05 -14.24 -12.33
CA TYR A 10 13.54 -15.47 -11.72
C TYR A 10 12.36 -16.08 -12.47
N VAL A 11 11.53 -15.28 -13.13
CA VAL A 11 10.40 -15.80 -13.93
C VAL A 11 10.86 -16.63 -15.13
N LYS A 12 12.12 -16.58 -15.51
CA LYS A 12 12.69 -17.48 -16.53
C LYS A 12 12.74 -18.93 -16.05
N TYR A 13 12.77 -19.16 -14.74
CA TYR A 13 12.98 -20.48 -14.15
C TYR A 13 11.80 -20.96 -13.30
N PHE A 14 10.99 -20.04 -12.80
CA PHE A 14 9.93 -20.32 -11.83
C PHE A 14 8.69 -19.47 -12.11
N ASN A 15 7.52 -19.90 -11.63
CA ASN A 15 6.41 -18.98 -11.42
C ASN A 15 6.76 -18.06 -10.25
N VAL A 16 6.55 -16.77 -10.39
CA VAL A 16 6.97 -15.77 -9.41
C VAL A 16 5.83 -14.86 -8.97
N ILE A 17 5.89 -14.42 -7.73
CA ILE A 17 5.05 -13.37 -7.20
C ILE A 17 5.95 -12.30 -6.58
N ASP A 18 5.66 -11.03 -6.82
CA ASP A 18 6.37 -9.94 -6.17
C ASP A 18 5.44 -8.90 -5.53
N SER A 19 6.01 -8.09 -4.66
CA SER A 19 5.35 -6.97 -3.99
C SER A 19 5.90 -5.62 -4.45
N PHE A 20 6.23 -5.47 -5.73
CA PHE A 20 6.74 -4.22 -6.26
C PHE A 20 5.73 -3.08 -6.12
N ASP A 21 6.13 -1.99 -5.46
CA ASP A 21 5.23 -0.92 -4.99
C ASP A 21 5.55 0.47 -5.54
N THR A 22 6.52 0.60 -6.45
CA THR A 22 6.80 1.89 -7.09
C THR A 22 5.76 2.16 -8.18
N HIS A 23 4.60 2.69 -7.80
CA HIS A 23 3.41 2.84 -8.63
C HIS A 23 3.69 3.38 -10.04
N ALA A 24 4.48 4.45 -10.16
CA ALA A 24 4.82 5.05 -11.45
C ALA A 24 5.61 4.13 -12.40
N LYS A 25 6.24 3.07 -11.87
CA LYS A 25 7.06 2.13 -12.64
C LYS A 25 6.40 0.76 -12.85
N ILE A 26 5.21 0.54 -12.31
CA ILE A 26 4.49 -0.73 -12.47
C ILE A 26 4.27 -1.09 -13.96
N PRO A 27 3.85 -0.18 -14.86
CA PRO A 27 3.68 -0.54 -16.27
C PRO A 27 4.97 -1.06 -16.91
N GLN A 28 6.11 -0.40 -16.68
CA GLN A 28 7.40 -0.85 -17.21
C GLN A 28 7.86 -2.18 -16.61
N HIS A 29 7.59 -2.40 -15.33
CA HIS A 29 7.89 -3.65 -14.65
C HIS A 29 7.04 -4.78 -15.23
N TYR A 30 5.74 -4.54 -15.44
CA TYR A 30 4.84 -5.47 -16.10
C TYR A 30 5.37 -5.94 -17.47
N ASP A 31 5.74 -5.02 -18.34
CA ASP A 31 6.21 -5.35 -19.69
C ASP A 31 7.46 -6.24 -19.66
N LYS A 32 8.40 -5.96 -18.77
CA LYS A 32 9.62 -6.78 -18.59
C LYS A 32 9.31 -8.18 -18.11
N VAL A 33 8.46 -8.29 -17.09
CA VAL A 33 8.08 -9.58 -16.52
C VAL A 33 7.24 -10.38 -17.53
N ASP A 34 6.31 -9.75 -18.25
CA ASP A 34 5.48 -10.42 -19.26
C ASP A 34 6.30 -11.02 -20.39
N ALA A 35 7.25 -10.26 -20.93
CA ALA A 35 8.14 -10.75 -21.97
C ALA A 35 8.95 -11.96 -21.50
N ALA A 36 9.54 -11.92 -20.31
CA ALA A 36 10.32 -13.02 -19.77
C ALA A 36 9.46 -14.25 -19.41
N ALA A 37 8.30 -14.02 -18.82
CA ALA A 37 7.37 -15.07 -18.42
C ALA A 37 6.81 -15.84 -19.62
N ARG A 38 6.36 -15.13 -20.68
CA ARG A 38 5.86 -15.76 -21.92
C ARG A 38 6.95 -16.55 -22.64
N ALA A 39 8.16 -16.02 -22.73
CA ALA A 39 9.28 -16.68 -23.40
C ALA A 39 9.66 -18.02 -22.72
N ASN A 40 9.34 -18.20 -21.45
CA ASN A 40 9.70 -19.37 -20.65
C ASN A 40 8.49 -20.18 -20.15
N SER A 41 7.27 -19.86 -20.60
CA SER A 41 6.03 -20.53 -20.20
C SER A 41 5.77 -20.52 -18.69
N HIS A 42 6.14 -19.45 -18.00
CA HIS A 42 5.89 -19.25 -16.58
C HIS A 42 4.85 -18.14 -16.32
N VAL A 43 4.31 -18.12 -15.11
CA VAL A 43 3.39 -17.10 -14.62
C VAL A 43 4.16 -16.15 -13.70
N GLY A 44 4.07 -14.84 -13.95
CA GLY A 44 4.49 -13.80 -13.03
C GLY A 44 3.27 -13.03 -12.51
N ILE A 45 3.10 -12.91 -11.18
CA ILE A 45 2.06 -12.03 -10.61
C ILE A 45 2.77 -10.92 -9.86
N ILE A 46 2.64 -9.70 -10.33
CA ILE A 46 3.40 -8.56 -9.80
C ILE A 46 2.54 -7.62 -8.95
N SER A 47 3.23 -6.81 -8.15
CA SER A 47 2.62 -5.73 -7.34
C SER A 47 1.52 -6.26 -6.41
N VAL A 48 1.80 -7.39 -5.78
CA VAL A 48 0.88 -8.06 -4.85
C VAL A 48 1.17 -7.60 -3.42
N GLY A 49 0.16 -7.08 -2.77
CA GLY A 49 0.22 -6.64 -1.39
C GLY A 49 -1.12 -6.07 -0.94
N TRP A 50 -1.09 -5.18 0.04
CA TRP A 50 -2.30 -4.50 0.44
C TRP A 50 -2.48 -3.16 -0.31
N ASP A 51 -1.37 -2.44 -0.66
CA ASP A 51 -1.40 -1.29 -1.57
C ASP A 51 -0.01 -1.07 -2.22
N PRO A 52 0.18 -1.46 -3.49
CA PRO A 52 -0.83 -2.01 -4.40
C PRO A 52 -1.30 -3.42 -4.03
N GLY A 53 -2.47 -3.80 -4.53
CA GLY A 53 -3.08 -5.11 -4.34
C GLY A 53 -4.51 -5.04 -3.83
N MET A 54 -4.75 -5.29 -2.53
CA MET A 54 -6.10 -5.30 -1.97
C MET A 54 -6.81 -3.94 -2.10
N PHE A 55 -6.11 -2.85 -1.83
CA PHE A 55 -6.66 -1.50 -2.03
C PHE A 55 -6.94 -1.22 -3.50
N SER A 56 -6.10 -1.72 -4.41
CA SER A 56 -6.31 -1.60 -5.85
C SER A 56 -7.60 -2.28 -6.30
N LEU A 57 -7.89 -3.49 -5.79
CA LEU A 57 -9.16 -4.20 -6.04
C LEU A 57 -10.34 -3.42 -5.47
N ASN A 58 -10.24 -2.88 -4.26
CA ASN A 58 -11.32 -2.10 -3.66
C ASN A 58 -11.60 -0.80 -4.42
N ARG A 59 -10.56 -0.11 -4.92
CA ARG A 59 -10.73 1.02 -5.85
C ARG A 59 -11.44 0.59 -7.12
N LEU A 60 -11.03 -0.51 -7.74
CA LEU A 60 -11.68 -1.02 -8.95
C LEU A 60 -13.16 -1.35 -8.71
N TYR A 61 -13.47 -2.10 -7.64
CA TYR A 61 -14.87 -2.43 -7.31
C TYR A 61 -15.71 -1.16 -7.06
N GLY A 62 -15.17 -0.20 -6.32
CA GLY A 62 -15.82 1.08 -6.10
C GLY A 62 -16.14 1.79 -7.43
N ASN A 63 -15.17 1.88 -8.32
CA ASN A 63 -15.30 2.54 -9.61
C ASN A 63 -16.35 1.89 -10.53
N VAL A 64 -16.36 0.56 -10.62
CA VAL A 64 -17.29 -0.14 -11.53
C VAL A 64 -18.72 -0.21 -10.98
N ILE A 65 -18.90 -0.20 -9.65
CA ILE A 65 -20.23 -0.24 -9.01
C ILE A 65 -20.86 1.14 -8.94
N LEU A 66 -20.07 2.17 -8.67
CA LEU A 66 -20.48 3.56 -8.58
C LEU A 66 -19.67 4.41 -9.58
N PRO A 67 -19.96 4.32 -10.90
CA PRO A 67 -19.17 5.01 -11.92
C PRO A 67 -19.20 6.54 -11.76
N GLU A 68 -20.31 7.09 -11.27
CA GLU A 68 -20.40 8.51 -10.92
C GLU A 68 -20.03 8.74 -9.45
N GLY A 69 -18.76 9.07 -9.20
CA GLY A 69 -18.25 9.29 -7.86
C GLY A 69 -16.75 9.58 -7.82
N SER A 70 -16.23 9.73 -6.61
CA SER A 70 -14.83 10.06 -6.34
C SER A 70 -14.19 9.00 -5.45
N ASP A 71 -12.92 8.67 -5.74
CA ASP A 71 -12.11 7.75 -4.95
C ASP A 71 -11.22 8.51 -3.98
N TYR A 72 -11.13 7.99 -2.78
CA TYR A 72 -10.24 8.49 -1.75
C TYR A 72 -9.44 7.35 -1.15
N THR A 73 -8.14 7.55 -1.04
CA THR A 73 -7.26 6.65 -0.29
C THR A 73 -6.58 7.45 0.81
N PHE A 74 -6.67 6.93 2.03
CA PHE A 74 -5.98 7.45 3.20
C PHE A 74 -5.10 6.34 3.78
N TRP A 75 -3.82 6.65 3.99
CA TRP A 75 -2.87 5.70 4.58
C TRP A 75 -2.64 6.03 6.05
N GLY A 76 -2.54 5.00 6.88
CA GLY A 76 -2.25 5.12 8.31
C GLY A 76 -3.46 4.75 9.21
N LYS A 77 -3.33 4.92 10.53
CA LYS A 77 -2.06 5.27 11.18
C LYS A 77 -1.04 4.15 10.96
N GLY A 78 0.17 4.49 10.49
CA GLY A 78 1.16 3.46 10.23
C GLY A 78 2.57 3.95 9.98
N VAL A 79 3.53 3.05 10.23
CA VAL A 79 4.96 3.29 10.04
C VAL A 79 5.31 3.20 8.56
N SER A 80 5.79 4.29 7.97
CA SER A 80 6.41 4.25 6.66
C SER A 80 7.90 3.92 6.77
N GLN A 81 8.29 2.77 6.24
CA GLN A 81 9.69 2.34 6.28
C GLN A 81 10.58 3.22 5.43
N GLY A 82 10.15 3.59 4.21
CA GLY A 82 10.92 4.44 3.32
C GLY A 82 11.13 5.85 3.88
N HIS A 83 10.12 6.44 4.53
CA HIS A 83 10.26 7.73 5.20
C HIS A 83 11.14 7.61 6.46
N SER A 84 11.01 6.54 7.22
CA SER A 84 11.88 6.29 8.37
C SER A 84 13.35 6.11 7.95
N ASP A 85 13.59 5.49 6.80
CA ASP A 85 14.92 5.37 6.19
C ASP A 85 15.49 6.73 5.78
N ALA A 86 14.69 7.60 5.20
CA ALA A 86 15.10 8.95 4.85
C ALA A 86 15.55 9.74 6.08
N LEU A 87 14.80 9.62 7.19
CA LEU A 87 15.17 10.24 8.47
C LEU A 87 16.53 9.74 8.99
N ARG A 88 16.78 8.44 8.94
CA ARG A 88 18.03 7.83 9.43
C ARG A 88 19.28 8.21 8.62
N ARG A 89 19.09 8.81 7.44
CA ARG A 89 20.20 9.30 6.60
C ARG A 89 20.59 10.74 6.87
N ILE A 90 19.82 11.44 7.70
CA ILE A 90 20.15 12.80 8.12
C ILE A 90 21.31 12.74 9.10
N GLU A 91 22.33 13.57 8.89
CA GLU A 91 23.47 13.69 9.79
C GLU A 91 23.02 14.07 11.21
N GLY A 92 23.53 13.37 12.21
CA GLY A 92 23.14 13.55 13.62
C GLY A 92 21.88 12.79 14.03
N VAL A 93 21.28 12.00 13.15
CA VAL A 93 20.17 11.10 13.49
C VAL A 93 20.71 9.69 13.71
N LYS A 94 20.65 9.21 14.94
CA LYS A 94 21.03 7.83 15.32
C LYS A 94 20.01 6.80 14.88
N ASN A 95 18.72 7.09 15.08
CA ASN A 95 17.60 6.23 14.69
C ASN A 95 16.31 7.05 14.60
N ALA A 96 15.36 6.58 13.80
CA ALA A 96 14.08 7.25 13.67
C ALA A 96 12.96 6.34 13.18
N LYS A 97 11.71 6.70 13.54
CA LYS A 97 10.49 6.16 12.95
C LYS A 97 9.52 7.27 12.57
N GLN A 98 8.89 7.10 11.43
CA GLN A 98 7.88 8.02 10.92
C GLN A 98 6.54 7.34 10.80
N TYR A 99 5.49 8.02 11.27
CA TYR A 99 4.10 7.60 11.14
C TYR A 99 3.35 8.52 10.18
N THR A 100 2.65 7.91 9.23
CA THR A 100 1.64 8.57 8.43
C THR A 100 0.31 8.48 9.14
N ILE A 101 -0.38 9.61 9.28
CA ILE A 101 -1.64 9.71 10.02
C ILE A 101 -2.68 10.37 9.12
N PRO A 102 -3.82 9.72 8.85
CA PRO A 102 -4.91 10.35 8.13
C PRO A 102 -5.54 11.46 8.97
N VAL A 103 -5.91 12.55 8.34
CA VAL A 103 -6.64 13.66 8.97
C VAL A 103 -8.10 13.26 9.13
N GLU A 104 -8.57 13.16 10.38
CA GLU A 104 -9.92 12.66 10.68
C GLU A 104 -11.02 13.54 10.07
N SER A 105 -10.86 14.86 10.07
CA SER A 105 -11.83 15.77 9.44
C SER A 105 -11.94 15.57 7.94
N ALA A 106 -10.86 15.17 7.26
CA ALA A 106 -10.88 14.82 5.84
C ALA A 106 -11.64 13.51 5.60
N LEU A 107 -11.43 12.50 6.44
CA LEU A 107 -12.20 11.24 6.40
C LEU A 107 -13.69 11.51 6.60
N GLU A 108 -14.07 12.29 7.61
CA GLU A 108 -15.47 12.63 7.88
C GLU A 108 -16.10 13.46 6.74
N ALA A 109 -15.35 14.36 6.12
CA ALA A 109 -15.83 15.10 4.95
C ALA A 109 -16.17 14.16 3.79
N VAL A 110 -15.37 13.13 3.53
CA VAL A 110 -15.69 12.11 2.52
C VAL A 110 -16.92 11.29 2.95
N ARG A 111 -16.99 10.87 4.20
CA ARG A 111 -18.11 10.09 4.75
C ARG A 111 -19.44 10.84 4.70
N SER A 112 -19.41 12.15 4.77
CA SER A 112 -20.60 12.98 4.62
C SER A 112 -21.18 13.02 3.18
N GLY A 113 -20.41 12.50 2.20
CA GLY A 113 -20.78 12.52 0.78
C GLY A 113 -20.61 13.90 0.12
N SER A 114 -19.80 14.79 0.69
CA SER A 114 -19.52 16.11 0.11
C SER A 114 -18.55 16.09 -1.09
N ASN A 115 -17.87 14.96 -1.30
CA ASN A 115 -16.88 14.73 -2.37
C ASN A 115 -15.84 15.86 -2.50
N PRO A 116 -15.13 16.21 -1.42
CA PRO A 116 -14.17 17.30 -1.43
C PRO A 116 -12.92 16.96 -2.26
N GLU A 117 -12.29 17.98 -2.82
CA GLU A 117 -10.92 17.88 -3.31
C GLU A 117 -9.96 18.19 -2.16
N PHE A 118 -8.88 17.42 -2.06
CA PHE A 118 -7.88 17.57 -1.02
C PHE A 118 -6.48 17.75 -1.60
N THR A 119 -5.73 18.64 -1.03
CA THR A 119 -4.27 18.65 -1.13
C THR A 119 -3.67 17.49 -0.32
N THR A 120 -2.40 17.19 -0.56
CA THR A 120 -1.66 16.19 0.21
C THR A 120 -1.68 16.50 1.72
N ARG A 121 -1.50 17.77 2.07
CA ARG A 121 -1.47 18.29 3.45
C ARG A 121 -2.79 18.11 4.19
N GLU A 122 -3.90 18.31 3.49
CA GLU A 122 -5.24 18.16 4.08
C GLU A 122 -5.61 16.70 4.34
N LYS A 123 -4.97 15.75 3.65
CA LYS A 123 -5.27 14.31 3.81
C LYS A 123 -4.47 13.63 4.91
N HIS A 124 -3.21 14.02 5.10
CA HIS A 124 -2.30 13.31 6.00
C HIS A 124 -1.38 14.27 6.72
N THR A 125 -1.11 13.94 7.99
CA THR A 125 -0.01 14.49 8.77
C THR A 125 1.13 13.48 8.91
N ARG A 126 2.29 13.96 9.34
CA ARG A 126 3.48 13.16 9.62
C ARG A 126 3.91 13.35 11.07
N GLU A 127 4.13 12.24 11.78
CA GLU A 127 4.81 12.25 13.07
C GLU A 127 6.14 11.51 12.96
N CYS A 128 7.21 12.18 13.35
CA CYS A 128 8.58 11.67 13.32
C CYS A 128 9.09 11.53 14.76
N PHE A 129 9.48 10.33 15.15
CA PHE A 129 10.12 10.04 16.42
C PHE A 129 11.61 9.80 16.15
N VAL A 130 12.47 10.69 16.66
CA VAL A 130 13.87 10.80 16.26
C VAL A 130 14.77 10.68 17.48
N VAL A 131 15.74 9.78 17.41
CA VAL A 131 16.84 9.67 18.38
C VAL A 131 18.06 10.36 17.78
N LEU A 132 18.57 11.38 18.45
CA LEU A 132 19.76 12.10 18.02
C LEU A 132 21.04 11.41 18.46
N GLU A 133 22.10 11.61 17.71
CA GLU A 133 23.46 11.37 18.17
C GLU A 133 23.87 12.38 19.24
N GLU A 134 24.85 12.03 20.05
CA GLU A 134 25.37 12.93 21.09
C GLU A 134 25.95 14.21 20.48
N GLY A 135 25.50 15.35 20.95
CA GLY A 135 25.94 16.66 20.47
C GLY A 135 25.30 17.13 19.15
N ALA A 136 24.35 16.39 18.59
CA ALA A 136 23.65 16.79 17.36
C ALA A 136 22.77 18.03 17.61
N ASP A 137 22.70 18.91 16.60
CA ASP A 137 21.84 20.10 16.62
C ASP A 137 20.39 19.72 16.29
N ALA A 138 19.54 19.63 17.31
CA ALA A 138 18.13 19.28 17.17
C ALA A 138 17.36 20.26 16.26
N ALA A 139 17.64 21.55 16.34
CA ALA A 139 16.93 22.55 15.54
C ALA A 139 17.25 22.41 14.05
N ARG A 140 18.51 22.15 13.72
CA ARG A 140 18.93 21.87 12.34
C ARG A 140 18.27 20.60 11.81
N VAL A 141 18.28 19.51 12.59
CA VAL A 141 17.68 18.24 12.18
C VAL A 141 16.17 18.40 11.97
N GLU A 142 15.47 19.08 12.87
CA GLU A 142 14.03 19.35 12.71
C GLU A 142 13.72 20.13 11.43
N GLN A 143 14.50 21.19 11.17
CA GLN A 143 14.34 22.00 9.97
C GLN A 143 14.59 21.19 8.70
N GLU A 144 15.65 20.37 8.68
CA GLU A 144 15.98 19.50 7.55
C GLU A 144 14.86 18.48 7.28
N ILE A 145 14.30 17.89 8.33
CA ILE A 145 13.15 16.99 8.21
C ILE A 145 11.97 17.71 7.56
N LYS A 146 11.52 18.81 8.15
CA LYS A 146 10.31 19.52 7.71
C LYS A 146 10.40 20.09 6.29
N THR A 147 11.60 20.33 5.79
CA THR A 147 11.83 20.87 4.44
C THR A 147 12.27 19.85 3.42
N MET A 148 12.39 18.57 3.81
CA MET A 148 12.85 17.50 2.92
C MET A 148 11.87 17.27 1.76
N PRO A 149 12.30 17.52 0.50
CA PRO A 149 11.45 17.35 -0.68
C PRO A 149 11.01 15.89 -0.87
N ASN A 150 9.83 15.67 -1.40
CA ASN A 150 9.22 14.38 -1.70
C ASN A 150 8.87 13.51 -0.48
N TYR A 151 9.25 13.90 0.73
CA TYR A 151 8.98 13.15 1.96
C TYR A 151 8.13 13.91 2.96
N PHE A 152 8.51 15.16 3.30
CA PHE A 152 7.91 15.90 4.42
C PHE A 152 7.47 17.33 4.07
N ALA A 153 8.09 17.97 3.07
CA ALA A 153 7.84 19.38 2.75
C ALA A 153 6.37 19.68 2.42
N ASP A 154 5.65 18.72 1.83
CA ASP A 154 4.24 18.86 1.44
C ASP A 154 3.25 18.47 2.55
N TYR A 155 3.73 18.21 3.77
CA TYR A 155 2.91 17.75 4.89
C TYR A 155 3.07 18.62 6.14
N ASP A 156 2.06 18.59 7.00
CA ASP A 156 2.21 19.04 8.37
C ASP A 156 2.96 17.96 9.16
N THR A 157 4.22 18.28 9.49
CA THR A 157 5.15 17.36 10.11
C THR A 157 5.49 17.79 11.52
N THR A 158 5.25 16.89 12.49
CA THR A 158 5.67 17.05 13.88
C THR A 158 6.88 16.16 14.14
N VAL A 159 7.91 16.72 14.77
CA VAL A 159 9.14 15.99 15.13
C VAL A 159 9.22 15.91 16.66
N HIS A 160 9.39 14.69 17.17
CA HIS A 160 9.59 14.39 18.57
C HIS A 160 11.01 13.83 18.75
N PHE A 161 11.83 14.52 19.53
CA PHE A 161 13.13 14.00 19.94
C PHE A 161 12.94 13.15 21.19
N ILE A 162 13.31 11.88 21.11
CA ILE A 162 13.09 10.87 22.16
C ILE A 162 14.37 10.08 22.44
N SER A 163 14.39 9.34 23.54
CA SER A 163 15.47 8.43 23.86
C SER A 163 15.42 7.17 22.98
N GLU A 164 16.56 6.47 22.85
CA GLU A 164 16.63 5.18 22.17
C GLU A 164 15.78 4.12 22.87
N GLU A 165 15.75 4.14 24.22
CA GLU A 165 14.90 3.26 25.02
C GLU A 165 13.42 3.47 24.69
N GLU A 166 12.98 4.72 24.57
CA GLU A 166 11.60 5.04 24.22
C GLU A 166 11.27 4.59 22.79
N LEU A 167 12.18 4.79 21.83
CA LEU A 167 11.98 4.32 20.47
C LEU A 167 11.84 2.79 20.41
N LEU A 168 12.67 2.06 21.14
CA LEU A 168 12.68 0.59 21.17
C LEU A 168 11.50 -0.01 21.95
N THR A 169 10.98 0.69 22.96
CA THR A 169 9.89 0.17 23.79
C THR A 169 8.51 0.56 23.26
N LYS A 170 8.33 1.81 22.81
CA LYS A 170 7.02 2.32 22.39
C LYS A 170 6.79 2.29 20.88
N HIS A 171 7.88 2.24 20.09
CA HIS A 171 7.84 2.32 18.62
C HIS A 171 8.52 1.13 17.93
N ASN A 172 8.63 -0.03 18.58
CA ASN A 172 9.30 -1.22 18.04
C ASN A 172 8.52 -1.93 16.93
N GLY A 173 7.20 -1.79 16.88
CA GLY A 173 6.34 -2.41 15.88
C GLY A 173 6.40 -1.75 14.49
N ILE A 174 5.79 -2.40 13.52
CA ILE A 174 5.60 -1.89 12.14
C ILE A 174 4.10 -1.95 11.80
N PRO A 175 3.23 -1.30 12.59
CA PRO A 175 1.81 -1.25 12.27
C PRO A 175 1.58 -0.39 11.03
N HIS A 176 0.54 -0.72 10.29
CA HIS A 176 0.08 0.09 9.17
C HIS A 176 -1.42 -0.08 8.93
N GLY A 177 -1.91 0.45 7.83
CA GLY A 177 -3.28 0.31 7.37
C GLY A 177 -3.74 1.52 6.61
N GLY A 178 -5.05 1.67 6.52
CA GLY A 178 -5.65 2.80 5.84
C GLY A 178 -7.08 2.54 5.43
N PHE A 179 -7.55 3.40 4.54
CA PHE A 179 -8.93 3.40 4.05
C PHE A 179 -8.94 3.59 2.54
N VAL A 180 -9.81 2.85 1.86
CA VAL A 180 -10.26 3.16 0.51
C VAL A 180 -11.74 3.49 0.59
N LEU A 181 -12.11 4.68 0.15
CA LEU A 181 -13.50 5.12 0.11
C LEU A 181 -13.89 5.43 -1.33
N ARG A 182 -15.08 5.02 -1.71
CA ARG A 182 -15.75 5.47 -2.90
C ARG A 182 -17.03 6.17 -2.48
N SER A 183 -17.12 7.46 -2.74
CA SER A 183 -18.34 8.24 -2.56
C SER A 183 -18.94 8.52 -3.93
N GLY A 184 -20.19 8.11 -4.14
CA GLY A 184 -20.83 8.21 -5.44
C GLY A 184 -22.34 8.33 -5.35
N VAL A 185 -22.97 8.48 -6.51
CA VAL A 185 -24.40 8.69 -6.63
C VAL A 185 -25.02 7.72 -7.64
N THR A 186 -26.32 7.47 -7.48
CA THR A 186 -27.18 6.77 -8.45
C THR A 186 -28.50 7.49 -8.59
N GLY A 187 -29.31 7.07 -9.56
CA GLY A 187 -30.57 7.72 -9.92
C GLY A 187 -30.41 8.66 -11.12
N TRP A 188 -31.52 8.96 -11.80
CA TRP A 188 -31.52 9.81 -13.00
C TRP A 188 -31.08 11.24 -12.68
N ASP A 189 -31.47 11.74 -11.50
CA ASP A 189 -31.15 13.09 -11.01
C ASP A 189 -30.04 13.06 -9.95
N LYS A 190 -29.30 11.92 -9.84
CA LYS A 190 -28.20 11.72 -8.86
C LYS A 190 -28.66 11.88 -7.40
N GLU A 191 -29.92 11.54 -7.14
CA GLU A 191 -30.60 11.78 -5.87
C GLU A 191 -30.18 10.82 -4.75
N HIS A 192 -29.62 9.65 -5.09
CA HIS A 192 -29.19 8.66 -4.10
C HIS A 192 -27.68 8.71 -3.90
N LYS A 193 -27.27 9.05 -2.68
CA LYS A 193 -25.86 9.06 -2.28
C LYS A 193 -25.45 7.73 -1.68
N HIS A 194 -24.26 7.27 -2.05
CA HIS A 194 -23.68 6.01 -1.56
C HIS A 194 -22.23 6.22 -1.16
N LEU A 195 -21.83 5.46 -0.12
CA LEU A 195 -20.46 5.36 0.33
C LEU A 195 -20.08 3.88 0.44
N VAL A 196 -18.97 3.50 -0.21
CA VAL A 196 -18.31 2.22 0.02
C VAL A 196 -17.01 2.53 0.75
N GLU A 197 -16.80 1.92 1.90
CA GLU A 197 -15.59 2.09 2.69
C GLU A 197 -14.96 0.73 2.97
N TYR A 198 -13.69 0.59 2.63
CA TYR A 198 -12.85 -0.52 3.03
C TYR A 198 -11.75 0.00 3.97
N ARG A 199 -11.63 -0.64 5.13
CA ARG A 199 -10.63 -0.29 6.14
C ARG A 199 -9.70 -1.45 6.41
N LEU A 200 -8.41 -1.16 6.51
CA LEU A 200 -7.39 -2.11 6.89
C LEU A 200 -6.62 -1.61 8.12
N LYS A 201 -6.43 -2.50 9.09
CA LYS A 201 -5.59 -2.26 10.27
C LYS A 201 -4.64 -3.44 10.43
N LEU A 202 -3.35 -3.17 10.38
CA LEU A 202 -2.29 -4.17 10.42
C LEU A 202 -1.41 -3.93 11.65
N ASP A 203 -1.20 -4.96 12.45
CA ASP A 203 -0.22 -4.93 13.53
C ASP A 203 1.21 -5.11 13.00
N SER A 204 1.36 -5.87 11.91
CA SER A 204 2.62 -6.07 11.20
C SER A 204 2.39 -5.98 9.69
N ASN A 205 2.89 -4.92 9.07
CA ASN A 205 2.82 -4.73 7.62
C ASN A 205 3.52 -5.88 6.85
N PRO A 206 4.77 -6.28 7.16
CA PRO A 206 5.43 -7.32 6.40
C PRO A 206 4.76 -8.70 6.53
N GLU A 207 4.26 -9.07 7.70
CA GLU A 207 3.58 -10.36 7.89
C GLU A 207 2.25 -10.41 7.12
N PHE A 208 1.48 -9.34 7.16
CA PHE A 208 0.25 -9.27 6.38
C PHE A 208 0.52 -9.33 4.87
N THR A 209 1.50 -8.58 4.38
CA THR A 209 1.91 -8.62 2.98
C THR A 209 2.36 -10.02 2.57
N SER A 210 3.14 -10.71 3.41
CA SER A 210 3.54 -12.11 3.17
C SER A 210 2.35 -13.04 3.08
N SER A 211 1.32 -12.84 3.89
CA SER A 211 0.08 -13.62 3.83
C SER A 211 -0.68 -13.41 2.52
N VAL A 212 -0.71 -12.16 2.01
CA VAL A 212 -1.29 -11.86 0.68
C VAL A 212 -0.47 -12.53 -0.41
N LEU A 213 0.87 -12.42 -0.39
CA LEU A 213 1.75 -13.09 -1.34
C LEU A 213 1.52 -14.60 -1.37
N ALA A 214 1.38 -15.25 -0.21
CA ALA A 214 1.12 -16.69 -0.11
C ALA A 214 -0.22 -17.09 -0.77
N ALA A 215 -1.26 -16.25 -0.66
CA ALA A 215 -2.53 -16.47 -1.35
C ALA A 215 -2.37 -16.39 -2.87
N TYR A 216 -1.64 -15.40 -3.37
CA TYR A 216 -1.37 -15.25 -4.80
C TYR A 216 -0.40 -16.30 -5.35
N ALA A 217 0.51 -16.85 -4.52
CA ALA A 217 1.35 -17.99 -4.90
C ALA A 217 0.49 -19.20 -5.27
N ARG A 218 -0.60 -19.44 -4.53
CA ARG A 218 -1.58 -20.48 -4.85
C ARG A 218 -2.28 -20.24 -6.19
N ALA A 219 -2.60 -18.99 -6.48
CA ALA A 219 -3.17 -18.61 -7.77
C ALA A 219 -2.18 -18.82 -8.92
N ALA A 220 -0.92 -18.41 -8.76
CA ALA A 220 0.11 -18.59 -9.79
C ALA A 220 0.31 -20.08 -10.13
N HIS A 221 0.34 -20.95 -9.11
CA HIS A 221 0.43 -22.40 -9.30
C HIS A 221 -0.74 -22.93 -10.13
N ARG A 222 -1.98 -22.62 -9.76
CA ARG A 222 -3.18 -23.07 -10.48
C ARG A 222 -3.23 -22.59 -11.93
N LEU A 223 -2.89 -21.33 -12.16
CA LEU A 223 -2.82 -20.77 -13.51
C LEU A 223 -1.78 -21.48 -14.37
N ALA A 224 -0.62 -21.79 -13.79
CA ALA A 224 0.42 -22.54 -14.48
C ALA A 224 -0.02 -23.99 -14.81
N GLU A 225 -0.72 -24.68 -13.90
CA GLU A 225 -1.30 -26.01 -14.16
C GLU A 225 -2.35 -25.98 -15.28
N GLU A 226 -3.06 -24.85 -15.45
CA GLU A 226 -3.98 -24.62 -16.57
C GLU A 226 -3.28 -24.24 -17.88
N GLY A 227 -1.94 -24.23 -17.91
CA GLY A 227 -1.14 -23.89 -19.08
C GLY A 227 -1.08 -22.39 -19.37
N GLN A 228 -1.47 -21.54 -18.44
CA GLN A 228 -1.34 -20.10 -18.59
C GLN A 228 0.11 -19.65 -18.39
N SER A 229 0.52 -18.57 -19.06
CA SER A 229 1.81 -17.93 -18.90
C SER A 229 1.69 -16.42 -19.07
N GLY A 230 2.80 -15.70 -18.80
CA GLY A 230 2.86 -14.24 -18.89
C GLY A 230 2.64 -13.56 -17.55
N CYS A 231 2.71 -12.24 -17.57
CA CYS A 231 2.53 -11.41 -16.40
C CYS A 231 1.03 -11.20 -16.10
N LYS A 232 0.72 -11.17 -14.82
CA LYS A 232 -0.61 -10.88 -14.25
C LYS A 232 -0.47 -9.85 -13.15
N THR A 233 -1.58 -9.20 -12.86
CA THR A 233 -1.77 -8.35 -11.68
C THR A 233 -2.92 -8.89 -10.83
N VAL A 234 -3.20 -8.25 -9.71
CA VAL A 234 -4.36 -8.60 -8.87
C VAL A 234 -5.70 -8.49 -9.64
N PHE A 235 -5.74 -7.71 -10.72
CA PHE A 235 -6.96 -7.53 -11.53
C PHE A 235 -7.28 -8.74 -12.42
N ASP A 236 -6.29 -9.56 -12.71
CA ASP A 236 -6.40 -10.71 -13.62
C ASP A 236 -6.75 -12.02 -12.88
N ILE A 237 -6.81 -11.98 -11.55
CA ILE A 237 -6.96 -13.19 -10.73
C ILE A 237 -8.39 -13.27 -10.18
N ALA A 238 -9.12 -14.29 -10.60
CA ALA A 238 -10.43 -14.57 -9.99
C ALA A 238 -10.25 -14.96 -8.50
N PRO A 239 -11.06 -14.40 -7.57
CA PRO A 239 -10.88 -14.62 -6.13
C PRO A 239 -10.83 -16.08 -5.70
N ALA A 240 -11.52 -16.97 -6.39
CA ALA A 240 -11.51 -18.40 -6.10
C ALA A 240 -10.12 -19.05 -6.22
N TYR A 241 -9.24 -18.52 -7.08
CA TYR A 241 -7.86 -19.01 -7.21
C TYR A 241 -7.02 -18.78 -5.96
N LEU A 242 -7.36 -17.78 -5.15
CA LEU A 242 -6.64 -17.43 -3.92
C LEU A 242 -6.98 -18.38 -2.76
N SER A 243 -8.15 -19.02 -2.79
CA SER A 243 -8.64 -19.83 -1.68
C SER A 243 -8.06 -21.23 -1.66
N PRO A 244 -7.71 -21.79 -0.48
CA PRO A 244 -7.44 -23.23 -0.37
C PRO A 244 -8.70 -24.09 -0.47
N LYS A 245 -9.91 -23.51 -0.33
CA LYS A 245 -11.19 -24.19 -0.42
C LYS A 245 -11.60 -24.46 -1.86
N SER A 246 -12.36 -25.52 -2.08
CA SER A 246 -13.00 -25.80 -3.36
C SER A 246 -14.11 -24.79 -3.68
N GLY A 247 -14.50 -24.68 -4.95
CA GLY A 247 -15.62 -23.83 -5.35
C GLY A 247 -16.95 -24.21 -4.68
N ALA A 248 -17.17 -25.50 -4.36
CA ALA A 248 -18.35 -25.96 -3.63
C ALA A 248 -18.35 -25.43 -2.19
N GLU A 249 -17.22 -25.52 -1.49
CA GLU A 249 -17.06 -25.01 -0.12
C GLU A 249 -17.19 -23.49 -0.06
N LEU A 250 -16.65 -22.79 -1.06
CA LEU A 250 -16.79 -21.32 -1.14
C LEU A 250 -18.25 -20.91 -1.29
N ARG A 251 -19.00 -21.56 -2.20
CA ARG A 251 -20.43 -21.28 -2.36
C ARG A 251 -21.24 -21.58 -1.10
N ALA A 252 -20.90 -22.65 -0.41
CA ALA A 252 -21.62 -23.04 0.81
C ALA A 252 -21.32 -22.13 2.01
N SER A 253 -20.15 -21.49 2.06
CA SER A 253 -19.70 -20.75 3.24
C SER A 253 -19.69 -19.22 3.07
N LEU A 254 -19.67 -18.71 1.83
CA LEU A 254 -19.50 -17.28 1.55
C LEU A 254 -20.60 -16.68 0.67
N LEU A 255 -21.46 -17.47 0.06
CA LEU A 255 -22.68 -17.04 -0.64
C LEU A 255 -23.92 -17.42 0.14
#